data_7eea3d1d2a145b8d04f3b84806676a93
#
_entry.id   7eea3d1d2a145b8d04f3b84806676a93
#
_cell.length_a   1.000
_cell.length_b   1.000
_cell.length_c   1.000
_cell.angle_alpha   90.00
_cell.angle_beta   90.00
_cell.angle_gamma   90.00
#
_symmetry.space_group_name_H-M   'P 1'
#
loop_
_entity.id
_entity.type
_entity.pdbx_description
1 polymer ?
#
loop_
_entity_poly.entity_id
_entity_poly.type
_entity_poly.pdbx_seq_one_letter_code
_entity_poly.pdbx_strand_id
1 'polypeptide(L)'
;MRTYREMHIMSRPKPEILLEHINKKSWKAEQILEAEAIWAVFYKNAAFNLKSFNSLTSYPGPKYKKVSFSNQGHAVNLARKLNTQFRTDKFSVVLLKQGEKIYPNAR
;
A
#
# COMPACT_ATOMS: atom_id res chain seq x y z
N MET A 1 -27.02 -15.99 -7.75
CA MET A 1 -26.23 -15.50 -7.58
C MET A 1 -25.52 -15.27 -7.75
N ARG A 2 -25.48 -15.29 -8.20
CA ARG A 2 -24.45 -14.88 -8.35
C ARG A 2 -24.08 -14.16 -7.91
N THR A 3 -24.11 -14.22 -7.70
CA THR A 3 -23.41 -13.49 -7.40
C THR A 3 -22.91 -12.85 -6.99
N TYR A 4 -22.83 -12.76 -6.97
CA TYR A 4 -21.76 -12.16 -6.81
C TYR A 4 -20.95 -12.50 -6.64
N ARG A 5 -20.89 -13.04 -6.85
CA ARG A 5 -19.91 -13.25 -6.94
C ARG A 5 -19.51 -13.42 -7.84
N GLU A 6 -20.13 -13.60 -8.40
CA GLU A 6 -19.67 -13.51 -9.21
C GLU A 6 -19.39 -12.88 -9.67
N MET A 7 -19.58 -12.73 -9.71
CA MET A 7 -19.09 -11.91 -10.03
C MET A 7 -18.33 -11.51 -9.84
N HIS A 8 -18.26 -11.96 -9.59
CA HIS A 8 -17.32 -11.49 -9.45
C HIS A 8 -16.39 -11.80 -9.66
N ILE A 9 -16.56 -12.47 -9.50
CA ILE A 9 -15.47 -12.59 -10.22
C ILE A 9 -15.34 -11.64 -11.31
N MET A 10 -16.19 -10.96 -11.47
CA MET A 10 -16.17 -9.92 -12.38
C MET A 10 -14.97 -9.07 -12.23
N SER A 11 -14.34 -8.69 -13.30
CA SER A 11 -13.26 -7.76 -13.24
C SER A 11 -13.73 -6.47 -12.63
N ARG A 12 -12.88 -5.85 -11.85
CA ARG A 12 -13.20 -4.55 -11.33
C ARG A 12 -13.20 -3.52 -12.45
N PRO A 13 -13.98 -2.48 -12.33
CA PRO A 13 -13.88 -1.36 -13.25
C PRO A 13 -12.45 -0.81 -13.23
N LYS A 14 -11.99 -0.38 -14.38
CA LYS A 14 -10.68 0.23 -14.42
C LYS A 14 -10.70 1.56 -13.70
N PRO A 15 -9.66 1.89 -12.93
CA PRO A 15 -9.60 3.19 -12.28
C PRO A 15 -9.50 4.30 -13.32
N GLU A 16 -10.03 5.44 -12.96
CA GLU A 16 -9.98 6.61 -13.83
C GLU A 16 -8.56 7.15 -13.89
N ILE A 17 -8.12 7.54 -15.08
CA ILE A 17 -6.82 8.16 -15.26
C ILE A 17 -6.98 9.65 -15.00
N LEU A 18 -6.29 10.16 -14.00
CA LEU A 18 -6.39 11.56 -13.62
C LEU A 18 -5.37 12.42 -14.35
N LEU A 19 -4.16 11.94 -14.54
CA LEU A 19 -3.10 12.63 -15.24
C LEU A 19 -2.26 11.63 -16.00
N GLU A 20 -1.64 12.11 -17.08
CA GLU A 20 -0.75 11.23 -17.85
C GLU A 20 0.43 12.05 -18.34
N HIS A 21 1.60 11.44 -18.31
CA HIS A 21 2.83 12.05 -18.80
C HIS A 21 3.59 11.02 -19.64
N ILE A 22 3.98 11.42 -20.85
CA ILE A 22 4.75 10.57 -21.73
C ILE A 22 6.05 11.27 -22.06
N ASN A 23 7.17 10.59 -21.78
CA ASN A 23 8.48 11.11 -22.15
C ASN A 23 8.74 10.76 -23.61
N LYS A 24 8.81 11.78 -24.47
CA LYS A 24 8.88 11.53 -25.90
C LYS A 24 10.24 11.06 -26.37
N LYS A 25 11.25 11.12 -25.54
CA LYS A 25 12.56 10.58 -25.90
C LYS A 25 12.64 9.09 -25.63
N SER A 26 12.21 8.65 -24.47
CA SER A 26 12.29 7.25 -24.10
C SER A 26 10.96 6.52 -24.30
N TRP A 27 9.88 7.27 -24.51
CA TRP A 27 8.51 6.76 -24.63
C TRP A 27 8.04 6.08 -23.36
N LYS A 28 8.72 6.33 -22.25
CA LYS A 28 8.22 5.88 -20.95
C LYS A 28 7.03 6.74 -20.55
N ALA A 29 5.96 6.10 -20.13
CA ALA A 29 4.74 6.79 -19.74
C ALA A 29 4.44 6.54 -18.28
N GLU A 30 3.85 7.53 -17.64
CA GLU A 30 3.37 7.40 -16.27
C GLU A 30 1.95 7.97 -16.20
N GLN A 31 1.12 7.32 -15.43
CA GLN A 31 -0.27 7.72 -15.25
C GLN A 31 -0.57 7.83 -13.77
N ILE A 32 -1.34 8.87 -13.43
CA ILE A 32 -1.89 9.00 -12.09
C ILE A 32 -3.31 8.47 -12.14
N LEU A 33 -3.58 7.45 -11.38
CA LEU A 33 -4.88 6.79 -11.36
C LEU A 33 -5.58 7.10 -10.06
N GLU A 34 -6.90 7.19 -10.11
CA GLU A 34 -7.66 7.38 -8.88
C GLU A 34 -7.51 6.16 -7.98
N ALA A 35 -7.63 6.40 -6.69
CA ALA A 35 -7.65 5.34 -5.69
C ALA A 35 -8.81 5.64 -4.74
N GLU A 36 -9.40 4.58 -4.21
CA GLU A 36 -10.52 4.75 -3.30
C GLU A 36 -10.07 5.33 -1.97
N ALA A 37 -8.95 4.84 -1.47
CA ALA A 37 -8.46 5.24 -0.16
C ALA A 37 -7.05 4.70 0.02
N ILE A 38 -6.47 4.97 1.17
CA ILE A 38 -5.21 4.38 1.58
C ILE A 38 -5.48 3.42 2.72
N TRP A 39 -4.96 2.22 2.62
CA TRP A 39 -5.02 1.24 3.71
C TRP A 39 -3.62 1.09 4.28
N ALA A 40 -3.50 1.24 5.59
CA ALA A 40 -2.22 1.15 6.27
C ALA A 40 -2.25 0.00 7.27
N VAL A 41 -1.10 -0.63 7.46
CA VAL A 41 -0.97 -1.63 8.50
C VAL A 41 -0.52 -0.91 9.77
N PHE A 42 -1.20 -1.19 10.88
CA PHE A 42 -0.87 -0.63 12.19
C PHE A 42 -0.47 -1.77 13.12
N TYR A 43 0.39 -1.45 14.08
CA TYR A 43 0.74 -2.39 15.14
C TYR A 43 0.28 -1.82 16.46
N LYS A 44 -0.57 -2.57 17.18
CA LYS A 44 -1.18 -2.11 18.43
C LYS A 44 -1.83 -0.74 18.26
N ASN A 45 -2.53 -0.58 17.14
CA ASN A 45 -3.27 0.65 16.83
C ASN A 45 -2.37 1.88 16.63
N ALA A 46 -1.11 1.66 16.27
CA ALA A 46 -0.18 2.75 16.03
C ALA A 46 0.59 2.51 14.74
N ALA A 47 1.01 3.58 14.10
CA ALA A 47 1.86 3.49 12.93
C ALA A 47 3.24 2.93 13.31
N PHE A 48 3.89 2.28 12.36
CA PHE A 48 5.20 1.69 12.62
C PHE A 48 6.02 1.70 11.35
N ASN A 49 7.30 1.41 11.49
CA ASN A 49 8.19 1.20 10.36
C ASN A 49 8.62 -0.25 10.31
N LEU A 50 8.68 -0.79 9.10
CA LEU A 50 9.13 -2.16 8.90
C LEU A 50 10.54 -2.13 8.34
N LYS A 51 11.50 -2.56 9.16
CA LYS A 51 12.91 -2.59 8.79
C LYS A 51 13.34 -4.02 8.55
N SER A 52 14.01 -4.26 7.43
CA SER A 52 14.53 -5.57 7.09
C SER A 52 16.04 -5.46 6.94
N PHE A 53 16.77 -6.38 7.55
CA PHE A 53 18.23 -6.35 7.50
C PHE A 53 18.78 -7.73 7.79
N ASN A 54 20.06 -7.92 7.50
CA ASN A 54 20.73 -9.18 7.79
C ASN A 54 21.34 -9.07 9.18
N SER A 55 20.95 -9.97 10.09
CA SER A 55 21.40 -9.90 11.49
C SER A 55 22.85 -10.33 11.69
N LEU A 56 23.45 -10.93 10.66
CA LEU A 56 24.81 -11.44 10.78
C LEU A 56 25.85 -10.58 10.09
N THR A 57 25.43 -9.66 9.24
CA THR A 57 26.36 -8.85 8.46
C THR A 57 25.78 -7.49 8.23
N SER A 58 26.65 -6.53 7.95
CA SER A 58 26.21 -5.17 7.67
C SER A 58 25.92 -4.93 6.20
N TYR A 59 26.12 -5.92 5.35
CA TYR A 59 25.91 -5.75 3.93
C TYR A 59 24.94 -6.81 3.42
N PRO A 60 23.94 -6.47 2.63
CA PRO A 60 23.58 -5.07 2.29
C PRO A 60 23.00 -4.36 3.50
N GLY A 61 22.90 -3.04 3.43
CA GLY A 61 22.35 -2.26 4.51
C GLY A 61 20.87 -2.52 4.72
N PRO A 62 20.28 -1.92 5.76
CA PRO A 62 18.86 -2.13 6.04
C PRO A 62 17.97 -1.51 4.99
N LYS A 63 16.78 -2.08 4.85
CA LYS A 63 15.73 -1.57 3.98
C LYS A 63 14.47 -1.36 4.78
N TYR A 64 13.76 -0.29 4.47
CA TYR A 64 12.47 -0.02 5.09
C TYR A 64 11.38 -0.35 4.07
N LYS A 65 10.45 -1.18 4.47
CA LYS A 65 9.44 -1.68 3.57
C LYS A 65 8.16 -0.89 3.70
N LYS A 66 7.41 -0.86 2.62
CA LYS A 66 6.15 -0.13 2.55
C LYS A 66 5.12 -0.78 3.45
N VAL A 67 4.39 0.03 4.22
CA VAL A 67 3.35 -0.47 5.11
C VAL A 67 2.00 0.18 4.85
N SER A 68 1.87 0.97 3.78
CA SER A 68 0.58 1.56 3.40
C SER A 68 0.40 1.38 1.90
N PHE A 69 -0.86 1.23 1.48
CA PHE A 69 -1.17 0.85 0.12
C PHE A 69 -2.47 1.50 -0.33
N SER A 70 -2.59 1.75 -1.63
CA SER A 70 -3.87 2.15 -2.21
C SER A 70 -4.71 0.94 -2.59
N ASN A 71 -4.28 -0.27 -2.25
CA ASN A 71 -5.00 -1.52 -2.50
C ASN A 71 -5.19 -2.25 -1.18
N GLN A 72 -6.46 -2.50 -0.83
CA GLN A 72 -6.78 -3.14 0.44
C GLN A 72 -6.16 -4.53 0.56
N GLY A 73 -6.18 -5.31 -0.54
CA GLY A 73 -5.65 -6.66 -0.51
C GLY A 73 -4.18 -6.71 -0.13
N HIS A 74 -3.39 -5.76 -0.64
CA HIS A 74 -1.97 -5.71 -0.29
C HIS A 74 -1.77 -5.45 1.19
N ALA A 75 -2.57 -4.55 1.78
CA ALA A 75 -2.46 -4.26 3.21
C ALA A 75 -2.85 -5.47 4.05
N VAL A 76 -3.94 -6.15 3.67
CA VAL A 76 -4.39 -7.33 4.40
C VAL A 76 -3.34 -8.43 4.34
N ASN A 77 -2.74 -8.64 3.16
CA ASN A 77 -1.72 -9.67 3.02
C ASN A 77 -0.50 -9.36 3.88
N LEU A 78 -0.09 -8.10 3.93
CA LEU A 78 1.05 -7.73 4.76
C LEU A 78 0.74 -7.93 6.24
N ALA A 79 -0.43 -7.48 6.69
CA ALA A 79 -0.82 -7.64 8.10
C ALA A 79 -0.83 -9.11 8.48
N ARG A 80 -1.40 -9.95 7.62
CA ARG A 80 -1.46 -11.38 7.86
C ARG A 80 -0.06 -12.00 7.93
N LYS A 81 0.81 -11.59 7.02
CA LYS A 81 2.18 -12.08 7.00
C LYS A 81 2.91 -11.68 8.28
N LEU A 82 2.77 -10.43 8.72
CA LEU A 82 3.46 -9.98 9.92
C LEU A 82 2.92 -10.65 11.16
N ASN A 83 1.60 -10.86 11.25
CA ASN A 83 1.04 -11.59 12.38
C ASN A 83 1.62 -13.00 12.46
N THR A 84 1.78 -13.66 11.32
CA THR A 84 2.37 -14.99 11.30
C THR A 84 3.85 -14.96 11.67
N GLN A 85 4.58 -14.02 11.07
CA GLN A 85 6.04 -13.97 11.26
C GLN A 85 6.40 -13.61 12.70
N PHE A 86 5.68 -12.68 13.31
CA PHE A 86 5.97 -12.22 14.67
C PHE A 86 5.12 -12.92 15.73
N ARG A 87 4.31 -13.90 15.30
CA ARG A 87 3.49 -14.72 16.21
C ARG A 87 2.62 -13.87 17.11
N THR A 88 1.86 -13.00 16.50
CA THR A 88 1.01 -12.05 17.22
C THR A 88 -0.27 -11.85 16.43
N ASP A 89 -1.26 -11.21 17.02
CA ASP A 89 -2.46 -10.79 16.32
C ASP A 89 -2.64 -9.28 16.38
N LYS A 90 -1.54 -8.56 16.64
CA LYS A 90 -1.60 -7.13 16.88
C LYS A 90 -1.45 -6.26 15.64
N PHE A 91 -1.16 -6.88 14.48
CA PHE A 91 -1.12 -6.13 13.23
C PHE A 91 -2.52 -6.10 12.62
N SER A 92 -2.98 -4.92 12.26
CA SER A 92 -4.31 -4.73 11.70
C SER A 92 -4.25 -3.76 10.54
N VAL A 93 -5.30 -3.74 9.75
CA VAL A 93 -5.40 -2.83 8.60
C VAL A 93 -6.35 -1.71 8.96
N VAL A 94 -5.91 -0.49 8.72
CA VAL A 94 -6.71 0.70 9.00
C VAL A 94 -7.00 1.41 7.69
N LEU A 95 -8.26 1.73 7.47
CA LEU A 95 -8.70 2.49 6.31
C LEU A 95 -8.58 3.97 6.63
N LEU A 96 -7.77 4.68 5.85
CA LEU A 96 -7.53 6.10 6.08
C LEU A 96 -8.28 6.90 5.02
N LYS A 97 -9.23 7.71 5.46
CA LYS A 97 -10.06 8.49 4.54
C LYS A 97 -9.73 9.97 4.56
N GLN A 98 -9.21 10.46 5.66
CA GLN A 98 -8.86 11.87 5.81
C GLN A 98 -7.53 11.99 6.48
N GLY A 99 -6.91 13.13 6.31
CA GLY A 99 -5.64 13.37 6.94
C GLY A 99 -5.37 14.85 7.00
N GLU A 100 -4.25 15.20 7.58
CA GLU A 100 -3.79 16.57 7.62
C GLU A 100 -3.05 16.90 6.34
N LYS A 101 -3.41 18.01 5.71
CA LYS A 101 -2.80 18.38 4.46
C LYS A 101 -1.49 19.13 4.73
N ILE A 102 -0.44 18.67 4.09
CA ILE A 102 0.87 19.30 4.19
C ILE A 102 1.27 19.66 2.77
N TYR A 103 1.53 20.94 2.53
CA TYR A 103 1.85 21.41 1.18
C TYR A 103 3.36 21.29 0.96
N PRO A 104 3.80 20.53 -0.04
CA PRO A 104 5.22 20.30 -0.25
C PRO A 104 5.99 21.59 -0.53
N ASN A 105 5.32 22.57 -1.14
CA ASN A 105 5.96 23.83 -1.50
C ASN A 105 5.61 24.96 -0.56
N ALA A 106 5.06 24.65 0.61
CA ALA A 106 4.73 25.68 1.59
C ALA A 106 5.98 26.30 2.13
N ARG A 107 5.91 27.57 2.48
CA ARG A 107 7.06 28.30 3.04
C ARG A 107 6.68 28.96 4.31
#